data_83af98a9d9f9637cfbf719d45439fca2
#
_entry.id   83af98a9d9f9637cfbf719d45439fca2
#
_cell.length_a   1.000
_cell.length_b   1.000
_cell.length_c   1.000
_cell.angle_alpha   90.00
_cell.angle_beta   90.00
_cell.angle_gamma   90.00
#
_symmetry.space_group_name_H-M   'P 1'
#
loop_
_entity.id
_entity.type
_entity.pdbx_description
1 polymer ?
#
loop_
_entity_poly.entity_id
_entity_poly.type
_entity_poly.pdbx_seq_one_letter_code
_entity_poly.pdbx_strand_id
1 'polypeptide(L)'
;HIITDGGCTVVGDIAKSFGAGADFVMLGGMFAGHDECNGENTGDKMKFYGMSSTEAQIEYYGEKQNYRASEGKMVYVDYKGPIKNTVEEMLGGLRSALTYAGARCIKDLPKCTTFVRVNRQLNEIYS
;
A
#
# COMPACT_ATOMS: atom_id res chain seq x y z
N HIS A 1 -6.10 -7.74 -17.20
CA HIS A 1 -5.89 -7.57 -15.74
C HIS A 1 -5.70 -6.10 -15.42
N ILE A 2 -6.24 -5.68 -14.27
CA ILE A 2 -6.15 -4.31 -13.77
C ILE A 2 -5.30 -4.32 -12.50
N ILE A 3 -4.31 -3.42 -12.44
CA ILE A 3 -3.51 -3.15 -11.25
C ILE A 3 -3.90 -1.78 -10.74
N THR A 4 -4.39 -1.70 -9.50
CA THR A 4 -4.60 -0.41 -8.81
C THR A 4 -3.27 0.04 -8.21
N ASP A 5 -2.80 1.22 -8.57
CA ASP A 5 -1.53 1.77 -8.10
C ASP A 5 -1.74 3.09 -7.37
N GLY A 6 -1.12 3.21 -6.21
CA GLY A 6 -1.03 4.42 -5.40
C GLY A 6 -2.14 4.62 -4.37
N GLY A 7 -1.78 5.29 -3.31
CA GLY A 7 -2.68 5.85 -2.31
C GLY A 7 -3.24 4.91 -1.25
N CYS A 8 -2.92 3.61 -1.26
CA CYS A 8 -3.34 2.71 -0.18
C CYS A 8 -2.52 2.96 1.08
N THR A 9 -3.20 3.30 2.16
CA THR A 9 -2.60 3.56 3.48
C THR A 9 -3.15 2.66 4.58
N VAL A 10 -4.31 2.08 4.38
CA VAL A 10 -4.96 1.15 5.30
C VAL A 10 -5.55 -0.06 4.55
N VAL A 11 -5.81 -1.14 5.25
CA VAL A 11 -6.36 -2.37 4.65
C VAL A 11 -7.70 -2.14 3.94
N GLY A 12 -8.51 -1.19 4.42
CA GLY A 12 -9.75 -0.80 3.77
C GLY A 12 -9.57 -0.25 2.35
N ASP A 13 -8.43 0.39 2.04
CA ASP A 13 -8.13 0.87 0.69
C ASP A 13 -7.84 -0.30 -0.25
N ILE A 14 -7.18 -1.34 0.24
CA ILE A 14 -6.95 -2.58 -0.50
C ILE A 14 -8.28 -3.26 -0.81
N ALA A 15 -9.16 -3.37 0.19
CA ALA A 15 -10.49 -3.96 0.02
C ALA A 15 -11.33 -3.16 -1.00
N LYS A 16 -11.31 -1.82 -0.94
CA LYS A 16 -11.95 -0.95 -1.94
C LYS A 16 -11.40 -1.17 -3.35
N SER A 17 -10.10 -1.32 -3.49
CA SER A 17 -9.47 -1.57 -4.79
C SER A 17 -9.95 -2.88 -5.42
N PHE A 18 -9.98 -3.96 -4.66
CA PHE A 18 -10.54 -5.23 -5.13
C PHE A 18 -12.06 -5.15 -5.37
N GLY A 19 -12.80 -4.46 -4.51
CA GLY A 19 -14.23 -4.22 -4.71
C GLY A 19 -14.54 -3.44 -5.99
N ALA A 20 -13.64 -2.54 -6.40
CA ALA A 20 -13.73 -1.81 -7.65
C ALA A 20 -13.34 -2.63 -8.89
N GLY A 21 -12.84 -3.85 -8.72
CA GLY A 21 -12.53 -4.78 -9.81
C GLY A 21 -11.03 -4.89 -10.15
N ALA A 22 -10.14 -4.44 -9.27
CA ALA A 22 -8.71 -4.70 -9.46
C ALA A 22 -8.40 -6.18 -9.31
N ASP A 23 -7.49 -6.69 -10.15
CA ASP A 23 -6.91 -8.03 -10.02
C ASP A 23 -5.71 -8.01 -9.06
N PHE A 24 -4.98 -6.89 -9.02
CA PHE A 24 -3.81 -6.67 -8.19
C PHE A 24 -3.83 -5.27 -7.59
N VAL A 25 -3.17 -5.11 -6.45
CA VAL A 25 -3.01 -3.82 -5.78
C VAL A 25 -1.53 -3.55 -5.53
N MET A 26 -1.02 -2.43 -6.03
CA MET A 26 0.34 -1.98 -5.78
C MET A 26 0.43 -1.29 -4.43
N LEU A 27 1.33 -1.78 -3.59
CA LEU A 27 1.56 -1.25 -2.25
C LEU A 27 3.02 -0.81 -2.11
N GLY A 28 3.23 0.42 -1.70
CA GLY A 28 4.55 0.97 -1.39
C GLY A 28 4.68 1.26 0.10
N GLY A 29 4.12 2.38 0.55
CA GLY A 29 4.26 2.86 1.93
C GLY A 29 3.78 1.89 3.01
N MET A 30 2.80 1.05 2.73
CA MET A 30 2.32 0.04 3.68
C MET A 30 3.39 -1.01 3.99
N PHE A 31 4.26 -1.32 3.04
CA PHE A 31 5.37 -2.25 3.22
C PHE A 31 6.67 -1.58 3.67
N ALA A 32 6.72 -0.26 3.69
CA ALA A 32 7.89 0.46 4.18
C ALA A 32 8.12 0.23 5.68
N GLY A 33 9.39 0.17 6.09
CA GLY A 33 9.80 0.03 7.49
C GLY A 33 9.96 -1.41 7.98
N HIS A 34 9.91 -2.41 7.10
CA HIS A 34 10.07 -3.81 7.47
C HIS A 34 11.51 -4.31 7.20
N ASP A 35 11.88 -5.40 7.88
CA ASP A 35 13.20 -6.04 7.76
C ASP A 35 13.55 -6.41 6.33
N GLU A 36 12.55 -6.79 5.53
CA GLU A 36 12.72 -7.22 4.15
C GLU A 36 12.83 -6.06 3.15
N CYS A 37 12.70 -4.81 3.62
CA CYS A 37 12.86 -3.63 2.78
C CYS A 37 14.33 -3.26 2.60
N ASN A 38 14.70 -2.82 1.39
CA ASN A 38 16.01 -2.22 1.13
C ASN A 38 16.04 -0.80 1.71
N GLY A 39 16.29 -0.67 3.00
CA GLY A 39 16.39 0.60 3.68
C GLY A 39 17.45 0.58 4.76
N GLU A 40 18.06 1.72 5.03
CA GLU A 40 18.97 1.85 6.15
C GLU A 40 18.15 1.91 7.45
N ASN A 41 18.35 0.92 8.31
CA ASN A 41 17.79 0.92 9.64
C ASN A 41 18.64 1.80 10.55
N THR A 42 18.04 2.84 11.12
CA THR A 42 18.69 3.76 12.06
C THR A 42 18.24 3.53 13.51
N GLY A 43 17.82 2.31 13.85
CA GLY A 43 17.26 1.92 15.13
C GLY A 43 15.73 1.90 15.09
N ASP A 44 15.07 2.98 15.52
CA ASP A 44 13.60 3.05 15.56
C ASP A 44 12.97 3.43 14.20
N LYS A 45 13.78 3.83 13.22
CA LYS A 45 13.32 4.30 11.91
C LYS A 45 14.09 3.68 10.77
N MET A 46 13.42 3.56 9.64
CA MET A 46 14.01 3.14 8.38
C MET A 46 13.85 4.23 7.32
N LYS A 47 14.89 4.41 6.52
CA LYS A 47 14.88 5.29 5.37
C LYS A 47 14.01 4.66 4.28
N PHE A 48 13.02 5.41 3.81
CA PHE A 48 12.14 4.98 2.73
C PHE A 48 12.13 6.02 1.60
N TYR A 49 12.16 5.55 0.37
CA TYR A 49 12.06 6.38 -0.84
C TYR A 49 11.33 5.63 -1.95
N GLY A 50 10.55 6.36 -2.73
CA GLY A 50 9.86 5.79 -3.90
C GLY A 50 10.81 5.47 -5.04
N MET A 51 10.47 4.51 -5.90
CA MET A 51 11.29 4.08 -7.04
C MET A 51 11.57 5.19 -8.06
N SER A 52 10.73 6.21 -8.11
CA SER A 52 10.93 7.39 -8.97
C SER A 52 11.69 8.53 -8.29
N SER A 53 12.13 8.36 -7.03
CA SER A 53 12.96 9.35 -6.33
C SER A 53 14.36 9.44 -6.93
N THR A 54 15.04 10.56 -6.69
CA THR A 54 16.42 10.74 -7.14
C THR A 54 17.35 9.69 -6.52
N GLU A 55 17.15 9.36 -5.25
CA GLU A 55 17.92 8.37 -4.50
C GLU A 55 17.79 6.98 -5.13
N ALA A 56 16.56 6.55 -5.44
CA ALA A 56 16.35 5.27 -6.10
C ALA A 56 16.97 5.22 -7.50
N GLN A 57 16.88 6.33 -8.26
CA GLN A 57 17.48 6.39 -9.58
C GLN A 57 19.01 6.26 -9.53
N ILE A 58 19.66 6.91 -8.56
CA ILE A 58 21.11 6.82 -8.37
C ILE A 58 21.50 5.39 -7.93
N GLU A 59 20.77 4.79 -7.01
CA GLU A 59 21.06 3.45 -6.49
C GLU A 59 20.92 2.36 -7.56
N TYR A 60 19.86 2.40 -8.37
CA TYR A 60 19.58 1.34 -9.34
C TYR A 60 20.18 1.56 -10.72
N TYR A 61 20.42 2.81 -11.13
CA TYR A 61 20.93 3.16 -12.46
C TYR A 61 22.32 3.81 -12.43
N GLY A 62 22.87 4.08 -11.24
CA GLY A 62 24.16 4.76 -11.06
C GLY A 62 24.12 6.27 -11.30
N GLU A 63 23.06 6.78 -11.91
CA GLU A 63 22.86 8.20 -12.20
C GLU A 63 21.38 8.58 -12.29
N LYS A 64 21.08 9.87 -12.16
CA LYS A 64 19.74 10.39 -12.37
C LYS A 64 19.37 10.32 -13.86
N GLN A 65 18.23 9.69 -14.15
CA GLN A 65 17.73 9.58 -15.52
C GLN A 65 17.12 10.91 -15.98
N ASN A 66 17.74 11.56 -16.97
CA ASN A 66 17.34 12.89 -17.44
C ASN A 66 15.95 12.95 -18.08
N TYR A 67 15.41 11.82 -18.55
CA TYR A 67 14.10 11.73 -19.20
C TYR A 67 12.97 11.41 -18.22
N ARG A 68 13.26 11.21 -16.93
CA ARG A 68 12.26 10.93 -15.90
C ARG A 68 12.16 12.08 -14.91
N ALA A 69 10.93 12.46 -14.59
CA ALA A 69 10.69 13.33 -13.47
C ALA A 69 11.11 12.63 -12.16
N SER A 70 11.76 13.37 -11.27
CA SER A 70 12.04 12.90 -9.92
C SER A 70 10.75 13.03 -9.10
N GLU A 71 10.01 11.95 -8.99
CA GLU A 71 8.80 11.86 -8.17
C GLU A 71 9.10 11.06 -6.91
N GLY A 72 8.55 11.51 -5.80
CA GLY A 72 8.70 10.84 -4.51
C GLY A 72 9.68 11.55 -3.58
N LYS A 73 9.37 11.44 -2.30
CA LYS A 73 10.17 11.98 -1.20
C LYS A 73 10.93 10.86 -0.54
N MET A 74 12.16 11.16 -0.12
CA MET A 74 12.82 10.37 0.90
C MET A 74 12.22 10.76 2.25
N VAL A 75 11.74 9.78 2.99
CA VAL A 75 11.20 9.97 4.34
C VAL A 75 11.72 8.89 5.27
N TYR A 76 11.71 9.20 6.56
CA TYR A 76 11.96 8.18 7.59
C TYR A 76 10.61 7.66 8.08
N VAL A 77 10.45 6.34 8.05
CA VAL A 77 9.26 5.63 8.55
C VAL A 77 9.64 4.84 9.78
N ASP A 78 8.66 4.60 10.64
CA ASP A 78 8.89 3.79 11.84
C ASP A 78 9.26 2.34 11.46
N TYR A 79 10.18 1.77 12.21
CA TYR A 79 10.56 0.37 12.05
C TYR A 79 9.42 -0.54 12.54
N LYS A 80 9.04 -1.52 11.72
CA LYS A 80 7.87 -2.37 11.95
C LYS A 80 8.22 -3.86 12.16
N GLY A 81 9.51 -4.21 12.12
CA GLY A 81 9.93 -5.60 12.22
C GLY A 81 9.59 -6.43 10.98
N PRO A 82 9.40 -7.75 11.12
CA PRO A 82 9.15 -8.64 10.01
C PRO A 82 7.83 -8.32 9.27
N ILE A 83 7.85 -8.34 7.94
CA ILE A 83 6.68 -8.07 7.09
C ILE A 83 5.53 -9.04 7.30
N LYS A 84 5.81 -10.23 7.81
CA LYS A 84 4.83 -11.30 8.06
C LYS A 84 3.62 -10.79 8.83
N ASN A 85 3.84 -10.04 9.91
CA ASN A 85 2.77 -9.54 10.77
C ASN A 85 1.84 -8.59 10.01
N THR A 86 2.40 -7.69 9.22
CA THR A 86 1.65 -6.75 8.39
C THR A 86 0.83 -7.48 7.30
N VAL A 87 1.41 -8.50 6.67
CA VAL A 87 0.70 -9.31 5.68
C VAL A 87 -0.45 -10.09 6.32
N GLU A 88 -0.25 -10.67 7.50
CA GLU A 88 -1.30 -11.39 8.23
C GLU A 88 -2.46 -10.45 8.60
N GLU A 89 -2.16 -9.22 9.03
CA GLU A 89 -3.18 -8.19 9.31
C GLU A 89 -3.95 -7.79 8.04
N MET A 90 -3.25 -7.55 6.94
CA MET A 90 -3.88 -7.25 5.64
C MET A 90 -4.82 -8.37 5.19
N LEU A 91 -4.37 -9.62 5.26
CA LEU A 91 -5.18 -10.78 4.91
C LEU A 91 -6.39 -10.95 5.85
N GLY A 92 -6.21 -10.67 7.13
CA GLY A 92 -7.29 -10.67 8.12
C GLY A 92 -8.36 -9.62 7.79
N GLY A 93 -7.94 -8.39 7.49
CA GLY A 93 -8.85 -7.31 7.09
C GLY A 93 -9.58 -7.60 5.78
N LEU A 94 -8.91 -8.21 4.80
CA LEU A 94 -9.56 -8.63 3.54
C LEU A 94 -10.61 -9.73 3.79
N ARG A 95 -10.33 -10.71 4.64
CA ARG A 95 -11.32 -11.74 5.03
C ARG A 95 -12.54 -11.09 5.70
N SER A 96 -12.33 -10.12 6.57
CA SER A 96 -13.42 -9.37 7.21
C SER A 96 -14.25 -8.62 6.17
N ALA A 97 -13.60 -7.95 5.22
CA ALA A 97 -14.29 -7.24 4.13
C ALA A 97 -15.14 -8.18 3.27
N LEU A 98 -14.61 -9.37 2.94
CA LEU A 98 -15.38 -10.40 2.22
C LEU A 98 -16.60 -10.85 3.01
N THR A 99 -16.46 -11.06 4.32
CA THR A 99 -17.56 -11.45 5.21
C THR A 99 -18.64 -10.38 5.26
N TYR A 100 -18.26 -9.13 5.46
CA TYR A 100 -19.22 -8.02 5.52
C TYR A 100 -19.95 -7.78 4.19
N ALA A 101 -19.27 -7.96 3.07
CA ALA A 101 -19.86 -7.84 1.74
C ALA A 101 -20.68 -9.06 1.31
N GLY A 102 -20.55 -10.20 2.01
CA GLY A 102 -21.18 -11.48 1.61
C GLY A 102 -20.49 -12.14 0.41
N ALA A 103 -19.22 -11.81 0.15
CA ALA A 103 -18.43 -12.40 -0.92
C ALA A 103 -17.67 -13.65 -0.41
N ARG A 104 -17.60 -14.70 -1.24
CA ARG A 104 -16.90 -15.94 -0.89
C ARG A 104 -15.40 -15.89 -1.19
N CYS A 105 -15.01 -15.04 -2.14
CA CYS A 105 -13.62 -14.84 -2.53
C CYS A 105 -13.44 -13.43 -3.12
N ILE A 106 -12.19 -13.02 -3.32
CA ILE A 106 -11.82 -11.71 -3.89
C ILE A 106 -12.49 -11.50 -5.26
N LYS A 107 -12.56 -12.53 -6.10
CA LYS A 107 -13.17 -12.45 -7.44
C LYS A 107 -14.66 -12.14 -7.40
N ASP A 108 -15.34 -12.51 -6.33
CA ASP A 108 -16.77 -12.22 -6.15
C ASP A 108 -17.01 -10.82 -5.57
N LEU A 109 -16.00 -10.22 -4.95
CA LEU A 109 -16.14 -8.94 -4.22
C LEU A 109 -16.75 -7.82 -5.06
N PRO A 110 -16.35 -7.58 -6.34
CA PRO A 110 -16.96 -6.54 -7.16
C PRO A 110 -18.46 -6.70 -7.39
N LYS A 111 -18.97 -7.92 -7.36
CA LYS A 111 -20.41 -8.22 -7.52
C LYS A 111 -21.19 -8.01 -6.23
N CYS A 112 -20.51 -8.04 -5.08
CA CYS A 112 -21.09 -7.97 -3.75
C CYS A 112 -20.99 -6.56 -3.13
N THR A 113 -20.26 -5.65 -3.77
CA THR A 113 -20.01 -4.29 -3.26
C THR A 113 -20.79 -3.23 -4.03
N THR A 114 -21.20 -2.19 -3.31
CA THR A 114 -21.77 -0.97 -3.88
C THR A 114 -20.91 0.21 -3.46
N PHE A 115 -20.49 1.02 -4.44
CA PHE A 115 -19.73 2.24 -4.18
C PHE A 115 -20.67 3.43 -4.05
N VAL A 116 -20.47 4.22 -3.00
CA VAL A 116 -21.18 5.46 -2.76
C VAL A 116 -20.19 6.61 -2.87
N ARG A 117 -20.52 7.61 -3.70
CA ARG A 117 -19.71 8.83 -3.80
C ARG A 117 -19.95 9.69 -2.57
N VAL A 118 -18.88 10.07 -1.90
CA VAL A 118 -18.91 10.96 -0.73
C VAL A 118 -18.02 12.18 -0.96
N ASN A 119 -18.40 13.32 -0.40
CA ASN A 119 -17.59 14.54 -0.50
C ASN A 119 -16.37 14.49 0.44
N ARG A 120 -16.53 13.84 1.58
CA ARG A 120 -15.48 13.67 2.59
C ARG A 120 -15.65 12.32 3.27
N GLN A 121 -14.58 11.56 3.37
CA GLN A 121 -14.54 10.35 4.18
C GLN A 121 -13.78 10.67 5.46
N LEU A 122 -14.48 10.56 6.58
CA LEU A 122 -13.90 10.65 7.92
C LEU A 122 -14.15 9.33 8.63
N ASN A 123 -13.13 8.80 9.26
CA ASN A 123 -13.26 7.70 10.21
C ASN A 123 -12.72 8.20 11.54
N GLU A 124 -13.62 8.66 12.39
CA GLU A 124 -13.30 9.25 13.70
C GLU A 124 -13.50 8.27 14.87
N ILE A 125 -13.83 6.99 14.57
CA ILE A 125 -14.17 6.01 15.61
C ILE A 125 -12.98 5.73 16.53
N TYR A 126 -11.77 5.88 16.02
CA TYR A 126 -10.52 5.60 16.76
C TYR A 126 -9.50 6.76 16.67
N SER A 127 -9.94 7.94 16.31
CA SER A 127 -9.10 9.15 16.30
C SER A 127 -9.10 9.86 17.64
#